data_31399e4939516743a19a59eaab5053a4
#
_entry.id   31399e4939516743a19a59eaab5053a4
#
_cell.length_a   1.000
_cell.length_b   1.000
_cell.length_c   1.000
_cell.angle_alpha   90.00
_cell.angle_beta   90.00
_cell.angle_gamma   90.00
#
_symmetry.space_group_name_H-M   'P 1'
#
loop_
_entity.id
_entity.type
_entity.pdbx_description
1 polymer ?
#
loop_
_entity_poly.entity_id
_entity_poly.type
_entity_poly.pdbx_seq_one_letter_code
_entity_poly.pdbx_strand_id
1 'polypeptide(L)'
;MTAAAVAWRVYRWHEWSNDQLYAALRLRSQIFVVEQNCIFPDMDGLDRDCEHLCGTGADGALLAYSRLLRPGLKYPEASIGRVVVAEPARGRQLGRRLMQVSLGACRERFPGAAIRVGAQQQLERFYASFGFITVTPPYLEDGIWHVDMRMTA
;
A
#
# COMPACT_ATOMS: atom_id res chain seq x y z
N MET A 1 6.07 16.67 -21.25
CA MET A 1 6.39 16.78 -19.80
C MET A 1 6.98 15.45 -19.36
N THR A 2 8.25 15.45 -19.03
CA THR A 2 8.87 14.26 -18.47
C THR A 2 8.21 13.94 -17.12
N ALA A 3 7.86 12.68 -16.92
CA ALA A 3 7.40 12.24 -15.61
C ALA A 3 8.46 12.63 -14.58
N ALA A 4 8.07 13.36 -13.54
CA ALA A 4 8.98 13.72 -12.47
C ALA A 4 9.55 12.43 -11.89
N ALA A 5 10.87 12.37 -11.73
CA ALA A 5 11.51 11.21 -11.13
C ALA A 5 10.99 11.02 -9.71
N VAL A 6 10.54 9.81 -9.39
CA VAL A 6 10.09 9.45 -8.05
C VAL A 6 11.20 8.69 -7.36
N ALA A 7 11.57 9.13 -6.18
CA ALA A 7 12.54 8.42 -5.33
C ALA A 7 11.78 7.45 -4.42
N TRP A 8 12.17 6.19 -4.43
CA TRP A 8 11.52 5.15 -3.64
C TRP A 8 12.41 4.72 -2.50
N ARG A 9 11.83 4.67 -1.28
CA ARG A 9 12.56 4.21 -0.10
C ARG A 9 11.63 3.48 0.85
N VAL A 10 12.13 2.38 1.46
CA VAL A 10 11.44 1.64 2.51
C VAL A 10 12.03 2.03 3.86
N TYR A 11 11.17 2.35 4.80
CA TYR A 11 11.53 2.71 6.17
C TYR A 11 10.93 1.71 7.15
N ARG A 12 11.72 1.26 8.10
CA ARG A 12 11.20 0.68 9.33
C ARG A 12 10.68 1.80 10.22
N TRP A 13 9.87 1.46 11.23
CA TRP A 13 9.22 2.46 12.08
C TRP A 13 10.18 3.51 12.65
N HIS A 14 11.38 3.12 13.05
CA HIS A 14 12.34 4.03 13.66
C HIS A 14 13.30 4.72 12.67
N GLU A 15 13.18 4.45 11.38
CA GLU A 15 14.10 4.94 10.36
C GLU A 15 13.67 6.23 9.69
N TRP A 16 12.41 6.59 9.78
CA TRP A 16 11.89 7.82 9.16
C TRP A 16 11.70 8.93 10.20
N SER A 17 11.67 10.17 9.71
CA SER A 17 11.45 11.34 10.55
C SER A 17 9.98 11.48 10.95
N ASN A 18 9.72 12.30 11.97
CA ASN A 18 8.35 12.67 12.33
C ASN A 18 7.63 13.32 11.16
N ASP A 19 8.31 14.11 10.35
CA ASP A 19 7.69 14.75 9.18
C ASP A 19 7.31 13.73 8.11
N GLN A 20 8.16 12.73 7.86
CA GLN A 20 7.86 11.66 6.92
C GLN A 20 6.69 10.80 7.40
N LEU A 21 6.67 10.45 8.66
CA LEU A 21 5.56 9.74 9.29
C LEU A 21 4.27 10.55 9.17
N TYR A 22 4.32 11.83 9.53
CA TYR A 22 3.16 12.71 9.46
C TYR A 22 2.62 12.80 8.03
N ALA A 23 3.49 12.95 7.04
CA ALA A 23 3.09 13.00 5.63
C ALA A 23 2.38 11.71 5.19
N ALA A 24 2.89 10.54 5.61
CA ALA A 24 2.26 9.26 5.29
C ALA A 24 0.87 9.13 5.93
N LEU A 25 0.74 9.44 7.21
CA LEU A 25 -0.54 9.37 7.91
C LEU A 25 -1.55 10.37 7.34
N ARG A 26 -1.09 11.58 7.00
CA ARG A 26 -1.93 12.60 6.39
C ARG A 26 -2.46 12.15 5.03
N LEU A 27 -1.60 11.60 4.17
CA LEU A 27 -2.01 11.10 2.86
C LEU A 27 -3.03 9.96 3.01
N ARG A 28 -2.78 9.02 3.90
CA ARG A 28 -3.70 7.91 4.18
C ARG A 28 -5.06 8.43 4.66
N SER A 29 -5.06 9.39 5.58
CA SER A 29 -6.29 9.98 6.11
C SER A 29 -7.08 10.71 5.02
N GLN A 30 -6.41 11.50 4.18
CA GLN A 30 -7.06 12.24 3.11
C GLN A 30 -7.75 11.33 2.09
N ILE A 31 -7.16 10.19 1.79
CA ILE A 31 -7.68 9.28 0.76
C ILE A 31 -8.65 8.26 1.36
N PHE A 32 -8.23 7.52 2.38
CA PHE A 32 -9.02 6.41 2.91
C PHE A 32 -10.19 6.86 3.78
N VAL A 33 -10.07 8.00 4.44
CA VAL A 33 -11.14 8.51 5.31
C VAL A 33 -11.95 9.58 4.59
N VAL A 34 -11.32 10.67 4.16
CA VAL A 34 -12.02 11.83 3.63
C VAL A 34 -12.54 11.59 2.21
N GLU A 35 -11.66 11.26 1.27
CA GLU A 35 -12.06 11.08 -0.13
C GLU A 35 -13.04 9.91 -0.30
N GLN A 36 -12.80 8.79 0.37
CA GLN A 36 -13.67 7.61 0.28
C GLN A 36 -14.90 7.71 1.17
N ASN A 37 -15.03 8.80 1.93
CA ASN A 37 -16.13 9.02 2.87
C ASN A 37 -16.32 7.80 3.81
N CYS A 38 -15.21 7.32 4.35
CA CYS A 38 -15.18 6.13 5.20
C CYS A 38 -14.88 6.56 6.63
N ILE A 39 -15.90 6.58 7.48
CA ILE A 39 -15.83 7.09 8.86
C ILE A 39 -15.32 5.98 9.78
N PHE A 40 -14.14 5.45 9.49
CA PHE A 40 -13.45 4.43 10.31
C PHE A 40 -12.00 4.85 10.52
N PRO A 41 -11.40 4.55 11.67
CA PRO A 41 -10.00 4.87 11.90
C PRO A 41 -9.09 4.19 10.89
N ASP A 42 -8.21 4.96 10.26
CA ASP A 42 -7.21 4.41 9.37
C ASP A 42 -6.09 3.70 10.13
N MET A 43 -5.72 4.22 11.29
CA MET A 43 -4.68 3.64 12.13
C MET A 43 -5.23 2.42 12.87
N ASP A 44 -4.66 1.25 12.60
CA ASP A 44 -5.13 -0.05 13.10
C ASP A 44 -4.20 -0.69 14.15
N GLY A 45 -3.17 0.06 14.58
CA GLY A 45 -2.20 -0.41 15.55
C GLY A 45 -1.07 -1.25 14.97
N LEU A 46 -1.05 -1.50 13.67
CA LEU A 46 -0.03 -2.35 13.05
C LEU A 46 1.19 -1.57 12.54
N ASP A 47 1.08 -0.25 12.40
CA ASP A 47 2.10 0.56 11.71
C ASP A 47 3.49 0.44 12.33
N ARG A 48 3.59 0.29 13.65
CA ARG A 48 4.87 0.16 14.34
C ARG A 48 5.62 -1.12 13.98
N ASP A 49 4.91 -2.13 13.53
CA ASP A 49 5.47 -3.43 13.15
C ASP A 49 5.57 -3.60 11.64
N CYS A 50 5.15 -2.60 10.87
CA CYS A 50 5.21 -2.61 9.41
C CYS A 50 6.48 -1.95 8.91
N GLU A 51 6.80 -2.18 7.65
CA GLU A 51 7.72 -1.37 6.88
C GLU A 51 6.92 -0.46 5.97
N HIS A 52 7.47 0.72 5.66
CA HIS A 52 6.73 1.79 4.98
C HIS A 52 7.46 2.19 3.72
N LEU A 53 6.83 1.95 2.57
CA LEU A 53 7.36 2.34 1.26
C LEU A 53 6.83 3.72 0.91
N CYS A 54 7.76 4.64 0.66
CA CYS A 54 7.45 6.01 0.27
C CYS A 54 8.02 6.31 -1.11
N GLY A 55 7.19 6.87 -1.98
CA GLY A 55 7.61 7.43 -3.25
C GLY A 55 7.51 8.95 -3.18
N THR A 56 8.65 9.63 -3.25
CA THR A 56 8.71 11.09 -3.11
C THR A 56 9.12 11.76 -4.41
N GLY A 57 8.52 12.91 -4.70
CA GLY A 57 8.90 13.73 -5.83
C GLY A 57 10.17 14.53 -5.59
N ALA A 58 10.63 15.23 -6.63
CA ALA A 58 11.86 16.04 -6.57
C ALA A 58 11.78 17.16 -5.53
N ASP A 59 10.57 17.64 -5.22
CA ASP A 59 10.31 18.68 -4.21
C ASP A 59 10.18 18.11 -2.80
N GLY A 60 10.33 16.79 -2.62
CA GLY A 60 10.17 16.11 -1.34
C GLY A 60 8.72 15.77 -0.98
N ALA A 61 7.75 16.08 -1.82
CA ALA A 61 6.35 15.74 -1.58
C ALA A 61 6.14 14.23 -1.66
N LEU A 62 5.37 13.67 -0.72
CA LEU A 62 4.98 12.26 -0.75
C LEU A 62 3.91 12.06 -1.83
N LEU A 63 4.22 11.29 -2.85
CA LEU A 63 3.35 11.04 -4.00
C LEU A 63 2.68 9.67 -3.95
N ALA A 64 3.33 8.69 -3.34
CA ALA A 64 2.84 7.33 -3.28
C ALA A 64 3.31 6.66 -1.99
N TYR A 65 2.47 5.75 -1.48
CA TYR A 65 2.76 5.07 -0.23
C TYR A 65 2.16 3.68 -0.22
N SER A 66 2.85 2.73 0.39
CA SER A 66 2.28 1.45 0.80
C SER A 66 2.97 0.99 2.09
N ARG A 67 2.33 0.07 2.82
CA ARG A 67 2.99 -0.59 3.94
C ARG A 67 3.17 -2.07 3.65
N LEU A 68 4.28 -2.60 4.11
CA LEU A 68 4.67 -4.00 3.92
C LEU A 68 4.57 -4.69 5.29
N LEU A 69 3.85 -5.80 5.33
CA LEU A 69 3.60 -6.55 6.54
C LEU A 69 4.31 -7.91 6.44
N ARG A 70 5.13 -8.22 7.45
CA ARG A 70 5.80 -9.52 7.50
C ARG A 70 4.80 -10.66 7.65
N PRO A 71 5.15 -11.89 7.24
CA PRO A 71 4.31 -13.07 7.50
C PRO A 71 3.97 -13.19 8.97
N GLY A 72 2.69 -13.50 9.24
CA GLY A 72 2.19 -13.68 10.60
C GLY A 72 1.70 -12.41 11.29
N LEU A 73 1.93 -11.22 10.73
CA LEU A 73 1.47 -9.99 11.37
C LEU A 73 -0.04 -9.78 11.20
N LYS A 74 -0.55 -9.94 10.00
CA LYS A 74 -1.98 -9.83 9.69
C LYS A 74 -2.53 -11.12 9.09
N TYR A 75 -1.77 -11.74 8.22
CA TYR A 75 -2.07 -13.02 7.58
C TYR A 75 -0.87 -13.96 7.78
N PRO A 76 -1.06 -15.28 7.58
CA PRO A 76 0.09 -16.19 7.51
C PRO A 76 1.10 -15.77 6.43
N GLU A 77 0.61 -15.24 5.31
CA GLU A 77 1.44 -14.69 4.24
C GLU A 77 1.97 -13.30 4.60
N ALA A 78 2.97 -12.83 3.86
CA ALA A 78 3.30 -11.41 3.82
C ALA A 78 2.14 -10.63 3.19
N SER A 79 2.07 -9.33 3.44
CA SER A 79 1.01 -8.49 2.89
C SER A 79 1.53 -7.14 2.46
N ILE A 80 0.82 -6.55 1.51
CA ILE A 80 0.98 -5.16 1.09
C ILE A 80 -0.36 -4.48 1.33
N GLY A 81 -0.37 -3.39 2.06
CA GLY A 81 -1.60 -2.67 2.37
C GLY A 81 -1.44 -1.16 2.32
N ARG A 82 -2.53 -0.47 2.50
CA ARG A 82 -2.58 1.01 2.47
C ARG A 82 -1.93 1.57 1.21
N VAL A 83 -2.20 0.93 0.07
CA VAL A 83 -1.67 1.33 -1.24
C VAL A 83 -2.39 2.60 -1.68
N VAL A 84 -1.66 3.70 -1.83
CA VAL A 84 -2.27 4.99 -2.11
C VAL A 84 -1.36 5.88 -2.95
N VAL A 85 -1.96 6.62 -3.89
CA VAL A 85 -1.29 7.64 -4.70
C VAL A 85 -1.97 8.97 -4.42
N ALA A 86 -1.17 10.01 -4.16
CA ALA A 86 -1.68 11.36 -3.93
C ALA A 86 -2.44 11.87 -5.16
N GLU A 87 -3.53 12.57 -4.96
CA GLU A 87 -4.40 13.04 -6.05
C GLU A 87 -3.64 13.76 -7.17
N PRO A 88 -2.75 14.75 -6.87
CA PRO A 88 -2.03 15.45 -7.94
C PRO A 88 -1.12 14.56 -8.79
N ALA A 89 -0.77 13.37 -8.30
CA ALA A 89 0.12 12.43 -9.00
C ALA A 89 -0.62 11.33 -9.75
N ARG A 90 -1.95 11.31 -9.69
CA ARG A 90 -2.78 10.29 -10.38
C ARG A 90 -2.74 10.47 -11.89
N GLY A 91 -3.06 9.40 -12.62
CA GLY A 91 -3.11 9.42 -14.09
C GLY A 91 -1.76 9.25 -14.78
N ARG A 92 -0.68 8.96 -14.04
CA ARG A 92 0.68 8.80 -14.55
C ARG A 92 1.21 7.38 -14.39
N GLN A 93 0.34 6.37 -14.32
CA GLN A 93 0.72 4.98 -14.06
C GLN A 93 1.47 4.79 -12.72
N LEU A 94 1.38 5.75 -11.82
CA LEU A 94 2.13 5.72 -10.57
C LEU A 94 1.62 4.62 -9.63
N GLY A 95 0.32 4.34 -9.65
CA GLY A 95 -0.25 3.21 -8.88
C GLY A 95 0.32 1.88 -9.30
N ARG A 96 0.50 1.65 -10.60
CA ARG A 96 1.13 0.45 -11.13
C ARG A 96 2.59 0.38 -10.72
N ARG A 97 3.31 1.49 -10.85
CA ARG A 97 4.71 1.55 -10.44
C ARG A 97 4.87 1.30 -8.93
N LEU A 98 3.99 1.89 -8.12
CA LEU A 98 3.96 1.66 -6.68
C LEU A 98 3.82 0.16 -6.36
N MET A 99 2.90 -0.54 -7.02
CA MET A 99 2.73 -1.99 -6.81
C MET A 99 3.94 -2.78 -7.26
N GLN A 100 4.56 -2.44 -8.39
CA GLN A 100 5.79 -3.11 -8.85
C GLN A 100 6.91 -2.96 -7.81
N VAL A 101 7.12 -1.75 -7.31
CA VAL A 101 8.14 -1.47 -6.29
C VAL A 101 7.79 -2.16 -4.97
N SER A 102 6.52 -2.15 -4.57
CA SER A 102 6.03 -2.83 -3.37
C SER A 102 6.28 -4.34 -3.43
N LEU A 103 5.98 -4.97 -4.56
CA LEU A 103 6.23 -6.40 -4.76
C LEU A 103 7.72 -6.73 -4.69
N GLY A 104 8.56 -5.94 -5.35
CA GLY A 104 10.01 -6.11 -5.29
C GLY A 104 10.55 -5.99 -3.87
N ALA A 105 10.13 -4.97 -3.14
CA ALA A 105 10.53 -4.76 -1.75
C ALA A 105 10.04 -5.89 -0.84
N CYS A 106 8.81 -6.34 -1.04
CA CYS A 106 8.22 -7.44 -0.26
C CYS A 106 8.99 -8.76 -0.47
N ARG A 107 9.35 -9.06 -1.70
CA ARG A 107 10.14 -10.26 -2.02
C ARG A 107 11.55 -10.19 -1.46
N GLU A 108 12.14 -9.01 -1.45
CA GLU A 108 13.48 -8.81 -0.91
C GLU A 108 13.49 -8.95 0.62
N ARG A 109 12.48 -8.40 1.30
CA ARG A 109 12.43 -8.38 2.76
C ARG A 109 11.87 -9.67 3.35
N PHE A 110 11.01 -10.37 2.63
CA PHE A 110 10.35 -11.61 3.07
C PHE A 110 10.53 -12.68 1.99
N PRO A 111 11.78 -13.13 1.74
CA PRO A 111 12.07 -14.07 0.65
C PRO A 111 11.33 -15.40 0.85
N GLY A 112 10.75 -15.91 -0.23
CA GLY A 112 10.01 -17.17 -0.23
C GLY A 112 8.59 -17.07 0.30
N ALA A 113 8.15 -15.90 0.79
CA ALA A 113 6.80 -15.75 1.32
C ALA A 113 5.79 -15.53 0.19
N ALA A 114 4.63 -16.18 0.30
CA ALA A 114 3.45 -15.79 -0.46
C ALA A 114 2.98 -14.42 -0.01
N ILE A 115 2.26 -13.71 -0.86
CA ILE A 115 1.76 -12.37 -0.58
C ILE A 115 0.24 -12.37 -0.67
N ARG A 116 -0.42 -11.84 0.37
CA ARG A 116 -1.87 -11.70 0.43
C ARG A 116 -2.24 -10.22 0.55
N VAL A 117 -3.27 -9.80 -0.16
CA VAL A 117 -3.77 -8.42 -0.09
C VAL A 117 -5.28 -8.46 0.16
N GLY A 118 -5.77 -7.51 0.96
CA GLY A 118 -7.19 -7.22 1.07
C GLY A 118 -7.52 -6.12 0.07
N ALA A 119 -8.06 -6.51 -1.08
CA ALA A 119 -8.31 -5.59 -2.18
C ALA A 119 -9.73 -5.05 -2.13
N GLN A 120 -9.91 -3.74 -2.30
CA GLN A 120 -11.24 -3.20 -2.60
C GLN A 120 -11.74 -3.87 -3.90
N GLN A 121 -12.99 -4.30 -3.92
CA GLN A 121 -13.51 -5.15 -4.99
C GLN A 121 -13.36 -4.52 -6.39
N GLN A 122 -13.51 -3.20 -6.50
CA GLN A 122 -13.34 -2.51 -7.77
C GLN A 122 -11.90 -2.56 -8.30
N LEU A 123 -10.92 -2.93 -7.47
CA LEU A 123 -9.51 -3.04 -7.84
C LEU A 123 -9.08 -4.48 -8.09
N GLU A 124 -10.01 -5.43 -8.11
CA GLU A 124 -9.69 -6.84 -8.30
C GLU A 124 -8.90 -7.08 -9.60
N ARG A 125 -9.34 -6.49 -10.70
CA ARG A 125 -8.63 -6.61 -11.99
C ARG A 125 -7.25 -5.98 -11.95
N PHE A 126 -7.10 -4.88 -11.24
CA PHE A 126 -5.81 -4.21 -11.10
C PHE A 126 -4.81 -5.14 -10.42
N TYR A 127 -5.18 -5.74 -9.29
CA TYR A 127 -4.30 -6.68 -8.60
C TYR A 127 -4.09 -7.97 -9.39
N ALA A 128 -5.11 -8.49 -10.07
CA ALA A 128 -4.98 -9.66 -10.93
C ALA A 128 -3.93 -9.47 -12.03
N SER A 129 -3.77 -8.24 -12.53
CA SER A 129 -2.77 -7.93 -13.55
C SER A 129 -1.33 -8.12 -13.08
N PHE A 130 -1.09 -8.20 -11.78
CA PHE A 130 0.23 -8.52 -11.20
C PHE A 130 0.41 -10.00 -10.88
N GLY A 131 -0.63 -10.82 -11.07
CA GLY A 131 -0.58 -12.26 -10.79
C GLY A 131 -1.29 -12.68 -9.51
N PHE A 132 -2.00 -11.77 -8.83
CA PHE A 132 -2.83 -12.13 -7.68
C PHE A 132 -4.08 -12.88 -8.13
N ILE A 133 -4.50 -13.86 -7.33
CA ILE A 133 -5.71 -14.67 -7.55
C ILE A 133 -6.64 -14.45 -6.36
N THR A 134 -7.93 -14.21 -6.63
CA THR A 134 -8.95 -14.06 -5.61
C THR A 134 -9.13 -15.37 -4.84
N VAL A 135 -9.09 -15.30 -3.51
CA VAL A 135 -9.14 -16.48 -2.64
C VAL A 135 -10.29 -16.46 -1.64
N THR A 136 -11.09 -15.40 -1.62
CA THR A 136 -12.29 -15.31 -0.78
C THR A 136 -13.49 -14.83 -1.56
N PRO A 137 -14.74 -15.10 -1.11
CA PRO A 137 -15.88 -14.36 -1.57
C PRO A 137 -15.80 -12.89 -1.13
N PRO A 138 -16.58 -11.99 -1.78
CA PRO A 138 -16.63 -10.60 -1.32
C PRO A 138 -17.09 -10.49 0.14
N TYR A 139 -16.49 -9.56 0.87
CA TYR A 139 -16.87 -9.26 2.25
C TYR A 139 -16.83 -7.74 2.49
N LEU A 140 -17.59 -7.28 3.47
CA LEU A 140 -17.58 -5.87 3.87
C LEU A 140 -16.48 -5.63 4.91
N GLU A 141 -15.64 -4.63 4.66
CA GLU A 141 -14.69 -4.12 5.64
C GLU A 141 -14.84 -2.60 5.68
N ASP A 142 -15.17 -2.07 6.83
CA ASP A 142 -15.39 -0.63 7.02
C ASP A 142 -16.38 -0.05 5.99
N GLY A 143 -17.45 -0.81 5.67
CA GLY A 143 -18.47 -0.39 4.74
C GLY A 143 -18.10 -0.46 3.26
N ILE A 144 -16.93 -0.97 2.93
CA ILE A 144 -16.44 -1.10 1.55
C ILE A 144 -16.29 -2.58 1.20
N TRP A 145 -16.78 -2.97 0.02
CA TRP A 145 -16.63 -4.35 -0.45
C TRP A 145 -15.19 -4.67 -0.81
N HIS A 146 -14.70 -5.80 -0.27
CA HIS A 146 -13.35 -6.30 -0.44
C HIS A 146 -13.36 -7.76 -0.90
N VAL A 147 -12.26 -8.17 -1.49
CA VAL A 147 -11.88 -9.58 -1.67
C VAL A 147 -10.44 -9.75 -1.22
N ASP A 148 -10.10 -10.90 -0.65
CA ASP A 148 -8.69 -11.22 -0.45
C ASP A 148 -8.13 -11.86 -1.72
N MET A 149 -6.92 -11.48 -2.06
CA MET A 149 -6.19 -12.01 -3.21
C MET A 149 -4.80 -12.46 -2.77
N ARG A 150 -4.28 -13.47 -3.42
CA ARG A 150 -3.02 -14.12 -3.04
C ARG A 150 -2.16 -14.41 -4.26
N MET A 151 -0.86 -14.24 -4.08
CA MET A 151 0.12 -14.72 -5.06
C MET A 151 1.15 -15.60 -4.35
N THR A 152 1.57 -16.67 -5.01
CA THR A 152 2.64 -17.54 -4.50
C THR A 152 4.00 -16.83 -4.60
N ALA A 153 4.94 -17.32 -3.83
CA ALA A 153 6.30 -16.77 -3.82
C ALA A 153 6.97 -16.87 -5.20
#